data_cf8c12c085c665e95173a28e5e529a9f
#
_entry.id   cf8c12c085c665e95173a28e5e529a9f
#
_cell.length_a   1.000
_cell.length_b   1.000
_cell.length_c   1.000
_cell.angle_alpha   90.00
_cell.angle_beta   90.00
_cell.angle_gamma   90.00
#
_symmetry.space_group_name_H-M   'P 1'
#
loop_
_entity.id
_entity.type
_entity.pdbx_description
1 polymer ?
#
loop_
_entity_poly.entity_id
_entity_poly.type
_entity_poly.pdbx_seq_one_letter_code
_entity_poly.pdbx_strand_id
1 'polypeptide(L)'
;MNTQWIRMLNLPASPFAAKLTARQQQILDLIQAAIARTGAPPTRAEIAAELGFKSANAAEEHLQALARKGVIELVSGTSRGIRLRGDALRSLQESRHRDGGQLSLALPGIAQLALPLIGRVAAGSPILAQEHVDQTYYVENTLFQRKPDYLLKVRGMSMRDAGIMDGDLLAVQATKEARNGQIIVARLGEEVTVKRLKRNKDVVELHAENPDYPTIVVEPGEPFEIEGLAVGLIRNTMLM
;
A
#
# COMPACT_ATOMS: atom_id res chain seq x y z
N MET A 1 5.60 -35.29 -30.61
CA MET A 1 4.16 -35.06 -30.63
C MET A 1 3.77 -34.67 -29.21
N ASN A 2 3.41 -33.47 -28.84
CA ASN A 2 2.65 -32.44 -29.45
C ASN A 2 3.02 -31.07 -28.83
N THR A 3 3.48 -30.16 -29.66
CA THR A 3 3.82 -28.78 -29.39
C THR A 3 2.55 -27.93 -29.60
N GLN A 4 1.74 -27.67 -28.55
CA GLN A 4 0.54 -26.80 -28.75
C GLN A 4 -0.08 -26.25 -27.46
N TRP A 5 0.69 -25.66 -26.51
CA TRP A 5 0.11 -24.89 -25.40
C TRP A 5 0.84 -23.57 -25.10
N ILE A 6 1.46 -22.95 -26.12
CA ILE A 6 2.00 -21.58 -26.00
C ILE A 6 1.27 -20.69 -27.02
N ARG A 7 0.00 -20.42 -26.75
CA ARG A 7 -0.71 -19.32 -27.39
C ARG A 7 -1.99 -19.07 -26.58
N MET A 8 -1.99 -18.03 -25.80
CA MET A 8 -3.10 -17.17 -25.39
C MET A 8 -2.84 -16.58 -23.99
N LEU A 9 -2.13 -15.48 -23.94
CA LEU A 9 -2.38 -14.39 -23.03
C LEU A 9 -1.92 -13.13 -23.76
N ASN A 10 -2.66 -12.79 -24.78
CA ASN A 10 -2.63 -11.46 -25.38
C ASN A 10 -3.49 -10.55 -24.51
N LEU A 11 -2.92 -10.04 -23.42
CA LEU A 11 -3.54 -8.92 -22.67
C LEU A 11 -3.41 -7.67 -23.54
N PRO A 12 -4.46 -6.90 -23.75
CA PRO A 12 -4.39 -5.67 -24.52
C PRO A 12 -3.44 -4.70 -23.80
N ALA A 13 -2.43 -4.25 -24.54
CA ALA A 13 -1.54 -3.17 -24.10
C ALA A 13 -2.40 -1.94 -23.77
N SER A 14 -2.19 -1.37 -22.58
CA SER A 14 -2.81 -0.12 -22.15
C SER A 14 -2.61 0.96 -23.22
N PRO A 15 -3.65 1.72 -23.62
CA PRO A 15 -3.60 2.68 -24.75
C PRO A 15 -2.73 3.92 -24.48
N PHE A 16 -2.03 4.02 -23.34
CA PHE A 16 -1.19 5.15 -22.93
C PHE A 16 0.30 4.82 -22.67
N ALA A 17 0.79 3.65 -23.04
CA ALA A 17 2.21 3.36 -22.97
C ALA A 17 2.93 4.15 -24.07
N ALA A 18 3.42 5.35 -23.75
CA ALA A 18 4.26 6.13 -24.65
C ALA A 18 5.49 5.26 -25.02
N LYS A 19 5.62 4.89 -26.30
CA LYS A 19 6.69 4.00 -26.78
C LYS A 19 8.05 4.64 -26.48
N LEU A 20 8.78 4.07 -25.52
CA LEU A 20 10.12 4.51 -25.16
C LEU A 20 11.14 4.02 -26.19
N THR A 21 12.17 4.82 -26.46
CA THR A 21 13.33 4.33 -27.22
C THR A 21 14.15 3.39 -26.31
N ALA A 22 14.98 2.52 -26.90
CA ALA A 22 15.85 1.63 -26.13
C ALA A 22 16.68 2.40 -25.09
N ARG A 23 17.19 3.58 -25.47
CA ARG A 23 17.99 4.42 -24.57
C ARG A 23 17.15 5.04 -23.43
N GLN A 24 15.93 5.44 -23.70
CA GLN A 24 15.00 5.94 -22.70
C GLN A 24 14.60 4.83 -21.71
N GLN A 25 14.42 3.60 -22.22
CA GLN A 25 14.16 2.44 -21.37
C GLN A 25 15.34 2.15 -20.44
N GLN A 26 16.57 2.13 -20.94
CA GLN A 26 17.79 1.95 -20.12
C GLN A 26 17.89 2.99 -18.99
N ILE A 27 17.56 4.25 -19.28
CA ILE A 27 17.57 5.32 -18.25
C ILE A 27 16.47 5.08 -17.22
N LEU A 28 15.28 4.68 -17.65
CA LEU A 28 14.17 4.38 -16.76
C LEU A 28 14.50 3.19 -15.84
N ASP A 29 15.05 2.13 -16.40
CA ASP A 29 15.47 0.93 -15.66
C ASP A 29 16.55 1.28 -14.62
N LEU A 30 17.52 2.13 -14.98
CA LEU A 30 18.55 2.61 -14.06
C LEU A 30 17.95 3.43 -12.90
N ILE A 31 16.98 4.31 -13.19
CA ILE A 31 16.30 5.12 -12.19
C ILE A 31 15.52 4.18 -11.24
N GLN A 32 14.79 3.21 -11.77
CA GLN A 32 14.03 2.23 -10.99
C GLN A 32 14.95 1.40 -10.10
N ALA A 33 16.06 0.88 -10.66
CA ALA A 33 17.04 0.10 -9.92
C ALA A 33 17.71 0.92 -8.79
N ALA A 34 18.05 2.18 -9.04
CA ALA A 34 18.61 3.06 -8.03
C ALA A 34 17.61 3.33 -6.89
N ILE A 35 16.36 3.66 -7.21
CA ILE A 35 15.30 3.86 -6.20
C ILE A 35 15.02 2.57 -5.43
N ALA A 36 15.03 1.41 -6.10
CA ALA A 36 14.85 0.13 -5.44
C ALA A 36 15.97 -0.17 -4.43
N ARG A 37 17.21 0.13 -4.79
CA ARG A 37 18.41 -0.15 -4.00
C ARG A 37 18.64 0.85 -2.86
N THR A 38 18.49 2.15 -3.12
CA THR A 38 18.92 3.23 -2.22
C THR A 38 17.78 4.07 -1.66
N GLY A 39 16.55 3.85 -2.13
CA GLY A 39 15.40 4.69 -1.79
C GLY A 39 15.37 6.06 -2.48
N ALA A 40 16.42 6.42 -3.23
CA ALA A 40 16.55 7.71 -3.89
C ALA A 40 16.88 7.56 -5.39
N PRO A 41 16.40 8.47 -6.25
CA PRO A 41 16.76 8.47 -7.65
C PRO A 41 18.24 8.88 -7.85
N PRO A 42 18.87 8.46 -8.95
CA PRO A 42 20.22 8.86 -9.27
C PRO A 42 20.27 10.34 -9.69
N THR A 43 21.43 10.96 -9.54
CA THR A 43 21.72 12.28 -10.09
C THR A 43 21.95 12.20 -11.60
N ARG A 44 21.87 13.34 -12.28
CA ARG A 44 22.20 13.44 -13.73
C ARG A 44 23.63 12.99 -14.05
N ALA A 45 24.57 13.29 -13.16
CA ALA A 45 25.96 12.87 -13.28
C ALA A 45 26.13 11.36 -13.14
N GLU A 46 25.44 10.74 -12.15
CA GLU A 46 25.43 9.29 -11.97
C GLU A 46 24.84 8.57 -13.19
N ILE A 47 23.73 9.09 -13.75
CA ILE A 47 23.12 8.54 -14.99
C ILE A 47 24.11 8.66 -16.16
N ALA A 48 24.77 9.80 -16.29
CA ALA A 48 25.73 10.03 -17.36
C ALA A 48 26.92 9.07 -17.26
N ALA A 49 27.48 8.88 -16.07
CA ALA A 49 28.59 7.96 -15.83
C ALA A 49 28.21 6.51 -16.10
N GLU A 50 27.09 6.04 -15.56
CA GLU A 50 26.64 4.64 -15.67
C GLU A 50 26.31 4.24 -17.11
N LEU A 51 25.71 5.15 -17.87
CA LEU A 51 25.30 4.90 -19.26
C LEU A 51 26.30 5.40 -20.30
N GLY A 52 27.49 5.90 -19.91
CA GLY A 52 28.55 6.32 -20.80
C GLY A 52 28.20 7.57 -21.63
N PHE A 53 27.43 8.52 -21.10
CA PHE A 53 27.19 9.79 -21.75
C PHE A 53 28.40 10.71 -21.62
N LYS A 54 28.63 11.53 -22.63
CA LYS A 54 29.75 12.49 -22.64
C LYS A 54 29.62 13.62 -21.61
N SER A 55 28.39 13.89 -21.14
CA SER A 55 28.11 14.94 -20.16
C SER A 55 26.78 14.71 -19.45
N ALA A 56 26.59 15.34 -18.29
CA ALA A 56 25.31 15.37 -17.59
C ALA A 56 24.17 16.00 -18.41
N ASN A 57 24.50 16.95 -19.31
CA ASN A 57 23.51 17.59 -20.19
C ASN A 57 22.91 16.59 -21.20
N ALA A 58 23.70 15.64 -21.69
CA ALA A 58 23.19 14.59 -22.58
C ALA A 58 22.18 13.68 -21.85
N ALA A 59 22.41 13.42 -20.58
CA ALA A 59 21.42 12.70 -19.75
C ALA A 59 20.15 13.54 -19.54
N GLU A 60 20.28 14.85 -19.32
CA GLU A 60 19.16 15.78 -19.12
C GLU A 60 18.18 15.78 -20.30
N GLU A 61 18.68 15.80 -21.56
CA GLU A 61 17.82 15.75 -22.75
C GLU A 61 16.91 14.51 -22.76
N HIS A 62 17.46 13.35 -22.40
CA HIS A 62 16.69 12.12 -22.30
C HIS A 62 15.70 12.15 -21.12
N LEU A 63 16.09 12.73 -19.98
CA LEU A 63 15.20 12.90 -18.83
C LEU A 63 14.03 13.83 -19.16
N GLN A 64 14.29 14.94 -19.88
CA GLN A 64 13.22 15.82 -20.34
C GLN A 64 12.28 15.11 -21.33
N ALA A 65 12.82 14.25 -22.20
CA ALA A 65 11.99 13.45 -23.10
C ALA A 65 11.11 12.43 -22.34
N LEU A 66 11.63 11.80 -21.28
CA LEU A 66 10.87 10.93 -20.40
C LEU A 66 9.79 11.69 -19.62
N ALA A 67 10.10 12.92 -19.18
CA ALA A 67 9.14 13.78 -18.50
C ALA A 67 8.00 14.21 -19.46
N ARG A 68 8.31 14.61 -20.71
CA ARG A 68 7.29 14.89 -21.73
C ARG A 68 6.39 13.69 -22.04
N LYS A 69 6.92 12.47 -21.93
CA LYS A 69 6.16 11.23 -22.08
C LYS A 69 5.36 10.83 -20.82
N GLY A 70 5.43 11.62 -19.74
CA GLY A 70 4.69 11.39 -18.51
C GLY A 70 5.16 10.21 -17.66
N VAL A 71 6.33 9.61 -17.95
CA VAL A 71 6.88 8.47 -17.18
C VAL A 71 7.63 8.93 -15.92
N ILE A 72 8.20 10.13 -15.95
CA ILE A 72 8.86 10.75 -14.81
C ILE A 72 8.42 12.21 -14.64
N GLU A 73 8.69 12.77 -13.48
CA GLU A 73 8.60 14.20 -13.19
C GLU A 73 9.97 14.72 -12.77
N LEU A 74 10.35 15.87 -13.31
CA LEU A 74 11.59 16.56 -12.94
C LEU A 74 11.29 17.69 -11.96
N VAL A 75 11.86 17.63 -10.77
CA VAL A 75 11.76 18.67 -9.74
C VAL A 75 12.99 19.56 -9.82
N SER A 76 12.80 20.85 -10.06
CA SER A 76 13.87 21.84 -10.12
C SER A 76 14.49 22.11 -8.74
N GLY A 77 15.75 22.56 -8.72
CA GLY A 77 16.42 22.96 -7.47
C GLY A 77 16.98 21.83 -6.62
N THR A 78 16.92 20.58 -7.09
CA THR A 78 17.49 19.43 -6.36
C THR A 78 18.29 18.53 -7.30
N SER A 79 19.45 18.05 -6.82
CA SER A 79 20.34 17.16 -7.60
C SER A 79 19.69 15.78 -7.87
N ARG A 80 18.76 15.33 -7.03
CA ARG A 80 18.02 14.06 -7.14
C ARG A 80 16.54 14.28 -7.45
N GLY A 81 16.21 15.32 -8.21
CA GLY A 81 14.83 15.74 -8.51
C GLY A 81 14.16 14.92 -9.60
N ILE A 82 14.18 13.59 -9.52
CA ILE A 82 13.51 12.69 -10.46
C ILE A 82 12.45 11.90 -9.69
N ARG A 83 11.18 11.93 -10.13
CA ARG A 83 10.08 11.14 -9.58
C ARG A 83 9.47 10.27 -10.66
N LEU A 84 9.20 9.01 -10.35
CA LEU A 84 8.48 8.10 -11.25
C LEU A 84 6.99 8.45 -11.26
N ARG A 85 6.34 8.34 -12.42
CA ARG A 85 4.90 8.55 -12.60
C ARG A 85 4.24 7.37 -13.31
N GLY A 86 2.92 7.21 -13.08
CA GLY A 86 2.07 6.28 -13.81
C GLY A 86 2.57 4.83 -13.80
N ASP A 87 2.63 4.23 -14.98
CA ASP A 87 2.99 2.82 -15.18
C ASP A 87 4.44 2.51 -14.78
N ALA A 88 5.34 3.49 -14.86
CA ALA A 88 6.72 3.35 -14.40
C ALA A 88 6.82 3.16 -12.88
N LEU A 89 5.93 3.80 -12.12
CA LEU A 89 5.82 3.60 -10.69
C LEU A 89 5.18 2.24 -10.38
N ARG A 90 4.13 1.85 -11.12
CA ARG A 90 3.48 0.53 -10.98
C ARG A 90 4.43 -0.61 -11.27
N SER A 91 5.19 -0.55 -12.37
CA SER A 91 6.16 -1.61 -12.72
C SER A 91 7.26 -1.76 -11.66
N LEU A 92 7.70 -0.66 -11.04
CA LEU A 92 8.62 -0.72 -9.90
C LEU A 92 7.97 -1.38 -8.67
N GLN A 93 6.71 -1.11 -8.41
CA GLN A 93 5.95 -1.72 -7.31
C GLN A 93 5.70 -3.20 -7.58
N GLU A 94 5.35 -3.58 -8.80
CA GLU A 94 5.14 -4.97 -9.22
C GLU A 94 6.43 -5.79 -9.22
N SER A 95 7.56 -5.21 -9.66
CA SER A 95 8.85 -5.90 -9.59
C SER A 95 9.27 -6.16 -8.14
N ARG A 96 9.02 -5.22 -7.24
CA ARG A 96 9.21 -5.44 -5.79
C ARG A 96 8.33 -6.56 -5.22
N HIS A 97 7.19 -6.84 -5.82
CA HIS A 97 6.29 -7.93 -5.41
C HIS A 97 6.67 -9.28 -6.05
N ARG A 98 7.27 -9.27 -7.25
CA ARG A 98 7.71 -10.50 -7.95
C ARG A 98 9.04 -11.04 -7.46
N ASP A 99 9.94 -10.17 -7.03
CA ASP A 99 11.25 -10.54 -6.45
C ASP A 99 11.17 -11.05 -5.00
N GLY A 100 10.02 -11.60 -4.59
CA GLY A 100 9.89 -12.44 -3.40
C GLY A 100 10.74 -13.72 -3.44
N GLY A 101 11.63 -13.87 -4.42
CA GLY A 101 12.57 -14.96 -4.61
C GLY A 101 13.97 -14.46 -4.91
N GLN A 102 14.78 -14.29 -3.86
CA GLN A 102 16.24 -14.45 -3.80
C GLN A 102 17.11 -13.48 -4.63
N LEU A 103 17.66 -12.56 -3.95
CA LEU A 103 18.95 -11.88 -3.83
C LEU A 103 18.75 -10.43 -3.41
N SER A 104 18.09 -10.25 -2.28
CA SER A 104 18.41 -9.13 -1.41
C SER A 104 19.83 -9.41 -0.91
N LEU A 105 20.81 -8.63 -1.33
CA LEU A 105 21.89 -8.25 -0.43
C LEU A 105 21.15 -7.48 0.69
N ALA A 106 20.63 -8.26 1.61
CA ALA A 106 20.05 -7.77 2.83
C ALA A 106 21.19 -7.05 3.56
N LEU A 107 21.17 -5.73 3.52
CA LEU A 107 21.55 -5.03 4.72
C LEU A 107 20.63 -5.63 5.79
N PRO A 108 21.14 -6.30 6.82
CA PRO A 108 20.29 -6.90 7.82
C PRO A 108 19.52 -5.77 8.47
N GLY A 109 18.21 -5.71 8.27
CA GLY A 109 17.38 -4.99 9.17
C GLY A 109 16.26 -4.12 8.69
N ILE A 110 15.85 -3.96 7.41
CA ILE A 110 14.63 -3.16 7.21
C ILE A 110 13.78 -3.74 6.06
N ALA A 111 13.11 -4.84 6.31
CA ALA A 111 11.95 -5.23 5.53
C ALA A 111 10.80 -4.29 5.93
N GLN A 112 10.55 -3.25 5.15
CA GLN A 112 9.45 -2.32 5.38
C GLN A 112 8.16 -2.84 4.75
N LEU A 113 7.06 -2.72 5.50
CA LEU A 113 5.71 -2.90 5.02
C LEU A 113 5.18 -1.56 4.51
N ALA A 114 4.69 -1.53 3.29
CA ALA A 114 3.92 -0.39 2.78
C ALA A 114 2.44 -0.62 3.14
N LEU A 115 1.93 0.11 4.10
CA LEU A 115 0.57 -0.01 4.61
C LEU A 115 -0.27 1.18 4.13
N PRO A 116 -1.28 0.96 3.26
CA PRO A 116 -2.22 2.00 2.90
C PRO A 116 -3.04 2.41 4.12
N LEU A 117 -3.18 3.71 4.36
CA LEU A 117 -4.10 4.26 5.34
C LEU A 117 -5.47 4.45 4.71
N ILE A 118 -6.44 3.76 5.26
CA ILE A 118 -7.85 3.89 4.89
C ILE A 118 -8.49 4.97 5.75
N GLY A 119 -8.94 6.04 5.11
CA GLY A 119 -9.57 7.17 5.77
C GLY A 119 -11.08 7.03 5.87
N ARG A 120 -11.77 7.25 4.76
CA ARG A 120 -13.23 7.07 4.64
C ARG A 120 -13.51 5.91 3.70
N VAL A 121 -14.44 5.05 4.09
CA VAL A 121 -14.88 3.95 3.24
C VAL A 121 -16.21 4.37 2.60
N ALA A 122 -16.26 4.35 1.27
CA ALA A 122 -17.50 4.60 0.56
C ALA A 122 -18.40 3.37 0.59
N ALA A 123 -19.70 3.61 0.56
CA ALA A 123 -20.70 2.56 0.51
C ALA A 123 -20.53 1.67 -0.73
N GLY A 124 -20.66 0.36 -0.56
CA GLY A 124 -20.61 -0.62 -1.66
C GLY A 124 -19.23 -0.91 -2.25
N SER A 125 -18.19 -0.18 -1.89
CA SER A 125 -16.82 -0.40 -2.37
C SER A 125 -15.99 -1.26 -1.41
N PRO A 126 -15.06 -2.12 -1.89
CA PRO A 126 -14.12 -2.83 -1.03
C PRO A 126 -13.30 -1.87 -0.18
N ILE A 127 -12.99 -2.24 1.07
CA ILE A 127 -12.24 -1.36 1.99
C ILE A 127 -10.86 -0.95 1.45
N LEU A 128 -10.22 -1.83 0.68
CA LEU A 128 -8.91 -1.57 0.04
C LEU A 128 -9.01 -0.93 -1.35
N ALA A 129 -10.17 -0.39 -1.73
CA ALA A 129 -10.27 0.36 -2.98
C ALA A 129 -9.35 1.59 -2.95
N GLN A 130 -8.74 1.93 -4.09
CA GLN A 130 -7.77 3.04 -4.17
C GLN A 130 -8.35 4.40 -3.77
N GLU A 131 -9.64 4.59 -3.97
CA GLU A 131 -10.40 5.79 -3.59
C GLU A 131 -10.47 6.03 -2.08
N HIS A 132 -10.23 4.97 -1.26
CA HIS A 132 -10.23 5.04 0.19
C HIS A 132 -8.85 5.26 0.79
N VAL A 133 -7.78 5.23 -0.02
CA VAL A 133 -6.41 5.37 0.45
C VAL A 133 -6.02 6.84 0.54
N ASP A 134 -5.93 7.35 1.76
CA ASP A 134 -5.48 8.73 2.02
C ASP A 134 -3.97 8.89 1.77
N GLN A 135 -3.18 7.94 2.25
CA GLN A 135 -1.71 7.91 2.13
C GLN A 135 -1.16 6.51 2.42
N THR A 136 0.15 6.29 2.20
CA THR A 136 0.81 5.02 2.53
C THR A 136 1.88 5.25 3.59
N TYR A 137 1.86 4.47 4.66
CA TYR A 137 2.89 4.43 5.69
C TYR A 137 3.88 3.31 5.42
N TYR A 138 5.15 3.59 5.65
CA TYR A 138 6.21 2.58 5.59
C TYR A 138 6.64 2.28 7.02
N VAL A 139 6.42 1.05 7.47
CA VAL A 139 6.75 0.59 8.82
C VAL A 139 7.64 -0.64 8.76
N GLU A 140 8.45 -0.85 9.78
CA GLU A 140 9.27 -2.04 9.87
C GLU A 140 8.41 -3.29 10.07
N ASN A 141 8.71 -4.37 9.32
CA ASN A 141 7.94 -5.62 9.36
C ASN A 141 7.90 -6.25 10.76
N THR A 142 8.97 -6.08 11.53
CA THR A 142 9.11 -6.62 12.89
C THR A 142 8.25 -5.89 13.92
N LEU A 143 7.66 -4.75 13.57
CA LEU A 143 6.81 -3.97 14.48
C LEU A 143 5.53 -4.75 14.90
N PHE A 144 5.06 -5.67 14.04
CA PHE A 144 3.85 -6.41 14.29
C PHE A 144 4.11 -7.91 14.40
N GLN A 145 3.48 -8.57 15.37
CA GLN A 145 3.52 -10.04 15.50
C GLN A 145 2.79 -10.75 14.35
N ARG A 146 1.76 -10.11 13.79
CA ARG A 146 1.04 -10.54 12.60
C ARG A 146 1.11 -9.45 11.57
N LYS A 147 1.44 -9.80 10.34
CA LYS A 147 1.53 -8.87 9.23
C LYS A 147 0.18 -8.20 8.97
N PRO A 148 0.05 -6.87 9.10
CA PRO A 148 -1.11 -6.14 8.66
C PRO A 148 -1.10 -5.95 7.13
N ASP A 149 -2.28 -5.73 6.56
CA ASP A 149 -2.47 -5.42 5.14
C ASP A 149 -2.78 -3.93 4.92
N TYR A 150 -3.37 -3.27 5.93
CA TYR A 150 -3.69 -1.85 5.89
C TYR A 150 -3.76 -1.21 7.28
N LEU A 151 -3.78 0.11 7.30
CA LEU A 151 -4.09 0.92 8.48
C LEU A 151 -5.49 1.51 8.34
N LEU A 152 -6.25 1.52 9.43
CA LEU A 152 -7.55 2.18 9.52
C LEU A 152 -7.47 3.32 10.52
N LYS A 153 -7.88 4.53 10.12
CA LYS A 153 -7.97 5.65 11.05
C LYS A 153 -9.17 5.49 11.95
N VAL A 154 -8.92 5.32 13.25
CA VAL A 154 -9.94 5.17 14.27
C VAL A 154 -10.69 6.50 14.47
N ARG A 155 -12.01 6.41 14.60
CA ARG A 155 -12.89 7.54 14.91
C ARG A 155 -13.79 7.19 16.09
N GLY A 156 -13.84 8.12 17.03
CA GLY A 156 -14.62 7.97 18.25
C GLY A 156 -13.93 7.09 19.31
N MET A 157 -14.63 6.88 20.41
CA MET A 157 -14.09 6.34 21.65
C MET A 157 -14.71 4.98 22.02
N SER A 158 -15.39 4.31 21.09
CA SER A 158 -16.11 3.06 21.38
C SER A 158 -15.22 1.91 21.83
N MET A 159 -13.91 1.97 21.61
CA MET A 159 -12.93 0.95 21.97
C MET A 159 -11.87 1.44 22.97
N ARG A 160 -12.19 2.50 23.71
CA ARG A 160 -11.31 3.19 24.66
C ARG A 160 -10.72 2.23 25.72
N ASP A 161 -11.51 1.36 26.29
CA ASP A 161 -11.09 0.50 27.39
C ASP A 161 -10.27 -0.71 26.89
N ALA A 162 -10.25 -0.94 25.57
CA ALA A 162 -9.29 -1.80 24.90
C ALA A 162 -7.99 -1.07 24.49
N GLY A 163 -7.83 0.21 24.88
CA GLY A 163 -6.66 1.03 24.57
C GLY A 163 -6.66 1.64 23.17
N ILE A 164 -7.76 1.57 22.41
CA ILE A 164 -7.91 2.13 21.07
C ILE A 164 -8.67 3.46 21.16
N MET A 165 -8.00 4.55 20.81
CA MET A 165 -8.50 5.91 20.97
C MET A 165 -8.82 6.57 19.63
N ASP A 166 -9.57 7.67 19.69
CA ASP A 166 -9.80 8.52 18.52
C ASP A 166 -8.47 9.01 17.93
N GLY A 167 -8.36 8.96 16.60
CA GLY A 167 -7.16 9.36 15.87
C GLY A 167 -6.07 8.30 15.74
N ASP A 168 -6.15 7.18 16.46
CA ASP A 168 -5.20 6.07 16.31
C ASP A 168 -5.22 5.47 14.91
N LEU A 169 -4.10 4.87 14.51
CA LEU A 169 -3.99 4.05 13.31
C LEU A 169 -4.03 2.59 13.70
N LEU A 170 -5.16 1.93 13.45
CA LEU A 170 -5.35 0.51 13.71
C LEU A 170 -4.72 -0.30 12.58
N ALA A 171 -3.74 -1.14 12.90
CA ALA A 171 -3.16 -2.08 11.96
C ALA A 171 -4.08 -3.29 11.81
N VAL A 172 -4.50 -3.57 10.57
CA VAL A 172 -5.54 -4.55 10.27
C VAL A 172 -5.02 -5.59 9.28
N GLN A 173 -5.21 -6.87 9.62
CA GLN A 173 -5.03 -7.98 8.69
C GLN A 173 -6.37 -8.25 7.99
N ALA A 174 -6.39 -8.15 6.66
CA ALA A 174 -7.58 -8.42 5.86
C ALA A 174 -7.99 -9.90 5.95
N THR A 175 -9.19 -10.16 6.41
CA THR A 175 -9.76 -11.51 6.51
C THR A 175 -11.27 -11.41 6.68
N LYS A 176 -11.97 -12.43 6.22
CA LYS A 176 -13.43 -12.61 6.46
C LYS A 176 -13.73 -13.49 7.68
N GLU A 177 -12.70 -14.03 8.33
CA GLU A 177 -12.83 -14.94 9.46
C GLU A 177 -12.31 -14.32 10.75
N ALA A 178 -13.04 -14.50 11.84
CA ALA A 178 -12.63 -14.12 13.18
C ALA A 178 -13.20 -15.07 14.24
N ARG A 179 -12.52 -15.13 15.39
CA ARG A 179 -12.94 -15.90 16.56
C ARG A 179 -13.55 -14.99 17.60
N ASN A 180 -14.40 -15.56 18.47
CA ASN A 180 -14.92 -14.84 19.62
C ASN A 180 -13.82 -14.20 20.46
N GLY A 181 -14.07 -12.98 20.91
CA GLY A 181 -13.14 -12.19 21.70
C GLY A 181 -12.13 -11.38 20.89
N GLN A 182 -12.00 -11.59 19.58
CA GLN A 182 -11.12 -10.79 18.74
C GLN A 182 -11.74 -9.43 18.42
N ILE A 183 -10.88 -8.41 18.31
CA ILE A 183 -11.27 -7.08 17.81
C ILE A 183 -11.21 -7.11 16.29
N ILE A 184 -12.32 -6.77 15.68
CA ILE A 184 -12.49 -6.81 14.22
C ILE A 184 -12.85 -5.44 13.65
N VAL A 185 -12.56 -5.27 12.38
CA VAL A 185 -13.18 -4.27 11.53
C VAL A 185 -14.39 -4.94 10.89
N ALA A 186 -15.57 -4.43 11.19
CA ALA A 186 -16.84 -4.95 10.71
C ALA A 186 -17.51 -3.93 9.80
N ARG A 187 -18.14 -4.41 8.74
CA ARG A 187 -19.05 -3.64 7.89
C ARG A 187 -20.49 -4.04 8.22
N LEU A 188 -21.32 -3.04 8.47
CA LEU A 188 -22.76 -3.16 8.68
C LEU A 188 -23.47 -2.29 7.63
N GLY A 189 -23.98 -2.91 6.58
CA GLY A 189 -24.47 -2.16 5.42
C GLY A 189 -23.38 -1.27 4.83
N GLU A 190 -23.53 0.05 4.99
CA GLU A 190 -22.59 1.06 4.47
C GLU A 190 -21.57 1.53 5.52
N GLU A 191 -21.75 1.19 6.77
CA GLU A 191 -20.91 1.66 7.86
C GLU A 191 -19.80 0.66 8.20
N VAL A 192 -18.61 1.19 8.50
CA VAL A 192 -17.46 0.43 9.00
C VAL A 192 -17.22 0.80 10.46
N THR A 193 -17.11 -0.22 11.31
CA THR A 193 -16.89 -0.04 12.74
C THR A 193 -15.84 -0.99 13.29
N VAL A 194 -15.22 -0.63 14.42
CA VAL A 194 -14.29 -1.47 15.17
C VAL A 194 -14.96 -1.93 16.45
N LYS A 195 -15.08 -3.24 16.65
CA LYS A 195 -15.76 -3.84 17.82
C LYS A 195 -15.11 -5.17 18.20
N ARG A 196 -15.40 -5.62 19.41
CA ARG A 196 -15.07 -6.99 19.83
C ARG A 196 -16.18 -7.93 19.38
N LEU A 197 -15.79 -8.95 18.63
CA LEU A 197 -16.71 -9.97 18.13
C LEU A 197 -17.12 -10.93 19.24
N LYS A 198 -18.42 -11.19 19.35
CA LYS A 198 -18.97 -12.30 20.11
C LYS A 198 -20.06 -12.98 19.28
N ARG A 199 -19.90 -14.27 19.05
CA ARG A 199 -20.88 -15.11 18.38
C ARG A 199 -21.47 -16.12 19.38
N ASN A 200 -22.76 -16.17 19.44
CA ASN A 200 -23.46 -17.15 20.24
C ASN A 200 -24.53 -17.84 19.36
N LYS A 201 -24.20 -19.05 18.89
CA LYS A 201 -24.97 -19.77 17.87
C LYS A 201 -25.19 -18.91 16.62
N ASP A 202 -26.42 -18.51 16.36
CA ASP A 202 -26.80 -17.74 15.15
C ASP A 202 -26.79 -16.22 15.36
N VAL A 203 -26.47 -15.76 16.59
CA VAL A 203 -26.45 -14.34 16.94
C VAL A 203 -25.02 -13.81 16.90
N VAL A 204 -24.82 -12.74 16.20
CA VAL A 204 -23.56 -11.98 16.16
C VAL A 204 -23.73 -10.69 16.96
N GLU A 205 -22.91 -10.52 17.98
CA GLU A 205 -22.85 -9.32 18.79
C GLU A 205 -21.51 -8.60 18.57
N LEU A 206 -21.57 -7.32 18.40
CA LEU A 206 -20.41 -6.44 18.26
C LEU A 206 -20.31 -5.53 19.48
N HIS A 207 -19.44 -5.92 20.41
CA HIS A 207 -19.29 -5.24 21.68
C HIS A 207 -18.34 -4.06 21.58
N ALA A 208 -18.77 -2.92 22.09
CA ALA A 208 -17.89 -1.80 22.37
C ALA A 208 -17.04 -2.12 23.62
N GLU A 209 -15.85 -1.59 23.68
CA GLU A 209 -14.99 -1.54 24.86
C GLU A 209 -15.06 -0.13 25.48
N ASN A 210 -16.28 0.30 25.73
CA ASN A 210 -16.64 1.55 26.39
C ASN A 210 -18.12 1.48 26.78
N PRO A 211 -18.47 1.60 28.08
CA PRO A 211 -19.83 1.47 28.56
C PRO A 211 -20.79 2.55 28.01
N ASP A 212 -20.26 3.67 27.52
CA ASP A 212 -21.06 4.73 26.91
C ASP A 212 -21.60 4.37 25.51
N TYR A 213 -21.19 3.21 24.97
CA TYR A 213 -21.59 2.74 23.66
C TYR A 213 -22.33 1.39 23.76
N PRO A 214 -23.52 1.27 23.17
CA PRO A 214 -24.30 0.03 23.22
C PRO A 214 -23.63 -1.07 22.40
N THR A 215 -23.92 -2.31 22.78
CA THR A 215 -23.64 -3.47 21.95
C THR A 215 -24.54 -3.45 20.71
N ILE A 216 -23.96 -3.73 19.55
CA ILE A 216 -24.71 -3.89 18.30
C ILE A 216 -25.01 -5.38 18.13
N VAL A 217 -26.27 -5.73 18.05
CA VAL A 217 -26.74 -7.08 17.72
C VAL A 217 -27.05 -7.09 16.24
N VAL A 218 -26.40 -7.99 15.50
CA VAL A 218 -26.65 -8.14 14.05
C VAL A 218 -27.84 -9.05 13.88
N GLU A 219 -28.93 -8.50 13.35
CA GLU A 219 -30.16 -9.23 13.11
C GLU A 219 -30.02 -10.20 11.93
N PRO A 220 -30.75 -11.33 11.92
CA PRO A 220 -30.75 -12.25 10.81
C PRO A 220 -31.19 -11.56 9.50
N GLY A 221 -30.32 -11.58 8.50
CA GLY A 221 -30.57 -10.94 7.20
C GLY A 221 -29.99 -9.53 7.06
N GLU A 222 -29.46 -8.94 8.13
CA GLU A 222 -28.69 -7.70 8.01
C GLU A 222 -27.37 -7.94 7.28
N PRO A 223 -26.98 -7.03 6.35
CA PRO A 223 -25.70 -7.12 5.66
C PRO A 223 -24.57 -6.89 6.66
N PHE A 224 -23.86 -7.98 7.00
CA PHE A 224 -22.72 -7.98 7.91
C PHE A 224 -21.54 -8.68 7.27
N GLU A 225 -20.38 -8.02 7.28
CA GLU A 225 -19.12 -8.60 6.83
C GLU A 225 -17.98 -8.27 7.78
N ILE A 226 -17.05 -9.22 7.95
CA ILE A 226 -15.78 -8.96 8.60
C ILE A 226 -14.80 -8.49 7.52
N GLU A 227 -14.24 -7.30 7.68
CA GLU A 227 -13.25 -6.71 6.78
C GLU A 227 -11.81 -6.99 7.22
N GLY A 228 -11.60 -7.32 8.49
CA GLY A 228 -10.30 -7.70 8.99
C GLY A 228 -10.20 -7.82 10.51
N LEU A 229 -9.03 -8.28 10.95
CA LEU A 229 -8.64 -8.40 12.36
C LEU A 229 -7.70 -7.25 12.75
N ALA A 230 -7.95 -6.64 13.91
CA ALA A 230 -6.98 -5.75 14.54
C ALA A 230 -5.76 -6.56 15.01
N VAL A 231 -4.58 -6.21 14.50
CA VAL A 231 -3.32 -6.92 14.80
C VAL A 231 -2.26 -6.01 15.43
N GLY A 232 -2.53 -4.73 15.53
CA GLY A 232 -1.65 -3.75 16.15
C GLY A 232 -2.23 -2.35 16.13
N LEU A 233 -1.51 -1.41 16.76
CA LEU A 233 -1.91 -0.02 16.89
C LEU A 233 -0.69 0.88 16.75
N ILE A 234 -0.84 1.96 16.01
CA ILE A 234 0.14 3.04 15.95
C ILE A 234 -0.53 4.30 16.47
N ARG A 235 0.08 4.91 17.48
CA ARG A 235 -0.38 6.18 18.05
C ARG A 235 0.70 7.24 17.89
N ASN A 236 0.34 8.35 17.27
CA ASN A 236 1.19 9.53 17.21
C ASN A 236 0.54 10.60 18.09
N THR A 237 0.93 10.63 19.36
CA THR A 237 0.43 11.62 20.33
C THR A 237 1.57 12.56 20.67
N MET A 238 1.33 13.87 20.51
CA MET A 238 2.24 14.88 21.02
C MET A 238 2.13 14.85 22.55
N LEU A 239 3.19 14.40 23.21
CA LEU A 239 3.29 14.52 24.66
C LEU A 239 3.66 15.97 24.97
N MET A 240 2.73 16.73 25.56
CA MET A 240 2.97 18.05 26.10
C MET A 240 3.48 17.97 27.53
#